data_4c8958b8d37ecb23c1cb33c0175fe93b
#
_entry.id   4c8958b8d37ecb23c1cb33c0175fe93b
#
_cell.length_a   1.000
_cell.length_b   1.000
_cell.length_c   1.000
_cell.angle_alpha   90.00
_cell.angle_beta   90.00
_cell.angle_gamma   90.00
#
_symmetry.space_group_name_H-M   'P 1'
#
loop_
_entity.id
_entity.type
_entity.pdbx_description
1 polymer ?
#
loop_
_entity_poly.entity_id
_entity_poly.type
_entity_poly.pdbx_seq_one_letter_code
_entity_poly.pdbx_strand_id
1 'polypeptide(L)'
;MELHSQQVRALAPESDPLKIGMGWTIDDLSKPQIMVESTFGDSHPGSAHLDQFVRQAVQAVNEHGGKAARYFATDLCDGIAQGHDGINYSLAHREAIVDLVEAQANASGFDGGIFIASCDKAVPAMLMSIGRLKEMSAIVVTGGGMEAHPLPEEYTVQDPACAINELLTLEQIGKFDAWEKTGVISGQQLRYYKHNACPSCGACSFMGTASTMQIMAEALGLMLPGTALMPATAPELKKAAYDAGVQLLKLLEQGIRAQDIVTKESFENAVMVHAAISGSTNATMHLPAIAHEFGIEIDADTFDRMHRGAHYLLNIRPSGDWPAQYFYYAGGVPRVMEEIRSMLHLDAMTVTGKTLGENLDALKKSGFYEHCDELLREKTAHLSRRPPRTDIIRTFENAKGTDGSIAILKGNLAPEGCVIKHTACPKEMFQVTLRAKPYDSEEACIAAVLHGDVRPGDAVFIRYEGPRGSGMPEMFYTGEAICADPALASSVALITDGRFSGASRGPVIGHVSPEAAVGGPIALVEEGDLIRIDVPGRVLAIVGVKGEEKTPGEIDAILAARRARWQAKPPKYKKGLLKRYTEHAVSPMKGAYME
;
A
#
# COMPACT_ATOMS: atom_id res chain seq x y z
N MET A 1 29.79 -0.72 22.11
CA MET A 1 29.05 -1.98 21.85
C MET A 1 29.92 -2.85 20.98
N GLU A 2 30.01 -4.15 21.23
CA GLU A 2 30.75 -5.06 20.35
C GLU A 2 29.94 -5.26 19.07
N LEU A 3 30.58 -5.05 17.92
CA LEU A 3 29.93 -5.15 16.62
C LEU A 3 29.67 -6.61 16.26
N HIS A 4 28.48 -6.94 15.78
CA HIS A 4 28.11 -8.28 15.36
C HIS A 4 29.02 -8.81 14.23
N SER A 5 29.39 -7.94 13.30
CA SER A 5 30.34 -8.26 12.22
C SER A 5 31.69 -8.74 12.74
N GLN A 6 32.18 -8.21 13.85
CA GLN A 6 33.44 -8.61 14.45
C GLN A 6 33.34 -9.96 15.18
N GLN A 7 32.21 -10.24 15.81
CA GLN A 7 31.91 -11.56 16.39
C GLN A 7 31.90 -12.65 15.32
N VAL A 8 31.20 -12.41 14.20
CA VAL A 8 31.16 -13.35 13.08
C VAL A 8 32.57 -13.57 12.50
N ARG A 9 33.38 -12.55 12.35
CA ARG A 9 34.78 -12.67 11.89
C ARG A 9 35.64 -13.53 12.82
N ALA A 10 35.44 -13.40 14.12
CA ALA A 10 36.17 -14.23 15.10
C ALA A 10 35.79 -15.71 15.02
N LEU A 11 34.54 -16.02 14.63
CA LEU A 11 34.05 -17.39 14.44
C LEU A 11 34.40 -17.99 13.09
N ALA A 12 34.53 -17.16 12.04
CA ALA A 12 34.75 -17.57 10.66
C ALA A 12 35.96 -16.82 10.05
N PRO A 13 37.19 -17.23 10.35
CA PRO A 13 38.40 -16.52 9.89
C PRO A 13 38.53 -16.48 8.36
N GLU A 14 37.91 -17.38 7.63
CA GLU A 14 37.85 -17.36 6.16
C GLU A 14 37.08 -16.18 5.59
N SER A 15 36.26 -15.51 6.40
CA SER A 15 35.48 -14.33 5.95
C SER A 15 36.38 -13.17 5.53
N ASP A 16 37.53 -12.98 6.19
CA ASP A 16 38.45 -11.91 5.90
C ASP A 16 39.06 -12.01 4.50
N PRO A 17 39.74 -13.11 4.10
CA PRO A 17 40.26 -13.27 2.75
C PRO A 17 39.18 -13.25 1.68
N LEU A 18 37.96 -13.71 1.96
CA LEU A 18 36.84 -13.63 1.01
C LEU A 18 36.42 -12.18 0.78
N LYS A 19 36.31 -11.36 1.84
CA LYS A 19 35.99 -9.94 1.73
C LYS A 19 37.15 -9.14 1.06
N ILE A 20 38.38 -9.46 1.35
CA ILE A 20 39.55 -8.89 0.66
C ILE A 20 39.52 -9.24 -0.83
N GLY A 21 39.15 -10.49 -1.19
CA GLY A 21 39.02 -10.93 -2.57
C GLY A 21 37.98 -10.17 -3.39
N MET A 22 36.96 -9.58 -2.75
CA MET A 22 35.99 -8.69 -3.41
C MET A 22 36.36 -7.20 -3.33
N GLY A 23 37.58 -6.86 -2.89
CA GLY A 23 38.13 -5.51 -2.93
C GLY A 23 38.06 -4.72 -1.62
N TRP A 24 37.74 -5.37 -0.48
CA TRP A 24 37.85 -4.71 0.81
C TRP A 24 39.31 -4.62 1.27
N THR A 25 39.64 -3.57 1.99
CA THR A 25 40.95 -3.44 2.63
C THR A 25 40.93 -4.07 4.02
N ILE A 26 42.11 -4.30 4.60
CA ILE A 26 42.25 -4.77 6.00
C ILE A 26 41.61 -3.76 6.96
N ASP A 27 41.73 -2.46 6.69
CA ASP A 27 41.08 -1.40 7.48
C ASP A 27 39.54 -1.50 7.40
N ASP A 28 38.98 -1.79 6.23
CA ASP A 28 37.53 -1.94 6.05
C ASP A 28 36.92 -3.08 6.89
N LEU A 29 37.70 -4.14 7.14
CA LEU A 29 37.23 -5.30 7.92
C LEU A 29 36.96 -4.93 9.39
N SER A 30 37.62 -3.90 9.94
CA SER A 30 37.46 -3.47 11.32
C SER A 30 36.33 -2.44 11.53
N LYS A 31 35.80 -1.88 10.44
CA LYS A 31 34.73 -0.89 10.46
C LYS A 31 33.36 -1.57 10.72
N PRO A 32 32.36 -0.83 11.20
CA PRO A 32 30.96 -1.28 11.16
C PRO A 32 30.55 -1.68 9.74
N GLN A 33 30.02 -2.87 9.58
CA GLN A 33 29.62 -3.42 8.28
C GLN A 33 28.12 -3.22 8.06
N ILE A 34 27.76 -2.47 7.03
CA ILE A 34 26.40 -2.02 6.77
C ILE A 34 25.84 -2.66 5.52
N MET A 35 24.70 -3.33 5.65
CA MET A 35 23.93 -3.82 4.52
C MET A 35 23.20 -2.65 3.87
N VAL A 36 23.35 -2.46 2.57
CA VAL A 36 22.53 -1.57 1.76
C VAL A 36 21.71 -2.44 0.81
N GLU A 37 20.49 -2.73 1.25
CA GLU A 37 19.55 -3.59 0.53
C GLU A 37 18.61 -2.76 -0.33
N SER A 38 18.32 -3.20 -1.54
CA SER A 38 17.41 -2.49 -2.44
C SER A 38 16.63 -3.41 -3.36
N THR A 39 15.39 -3.02 -3.66
CA THR A 39 14.56 -3.65 -4.69
C THR A 39 14.83 -3.06 -6.09
N PHE A 40 16.03 -2.54 -6.33
CA PHE A 40 16.43 -2.05 -7.65
C PHE A 40 16.31 -3.14 -8.73
N GLY A 41 15.82 -2.73 -9.90
CA GLY A 41 15.76 -3.54 -11.12
C GLY A 41 15.05 -2.78 -12.23
N ASP A 42 15.39 -3.06 -13.49
CA ASP A 42 14.82 -2.39 -14.67
C ASP A 42 13.42 -2.91 -15.03
N SER A 43 12.64 -3.34 -14.03
CA SER A 43 11.34 -3.97 -14.25
C SER A 43 10.19 -2.94 -14.40
N HIS A 44 10.29 -1.80 -13.71
CA HIS A 44 9.23 -0.77 -13.73
C HIS A 44 9.74 0.60 -13.20
N PRO A 45 8.99 1.71 -13.45
CA PRO A 45 9.41 3.06 -13.04
C PRO A 45 9.63 3.23 -11.53
N GLY A 46 8.98 2.41 -10.69
CA GLY A 46 9.13 2.47 -9.24
C GLY A 46 10.46 1.90 -8.74
N SER A 47 11.15 1.03 -9.50
CA SER A 47 12.39 0.37 -9.08
C SER A 47 13.62 0.80 -9.88
N ALA A 48 13.48 1.13 -11.16
CA ALA A 48 14.59 1.34 -12.08
C ALA A 48 15.55 2.48 -11.72
N HIS A 49 15.13 3.39 -10.84
CA HIS A 49 15.95 4.53 -10.41
C HIS A 49 16.60 4.34 -9.03
N LEU A 50 16.30 3.26 -8.31
CA LEU A 50 16.74 3.08 -6.92
C LEU A 50 18.26 2.92 -6.76
N ASP A 51 18.97 2.49 -7.80
CA ASP A 51 20.43 2.35 -7.78
C ASP A 51 21.17 3.67 -7.45
N GLN A 52 20.59 4.82 -7.83
CA GLN A 52 21.16 6.13 -7.49
C GLN A 52 21.11 6.40 -5.99
N PHE A 53 20.06 5.95 -5.27
CA PHE A 53 19.97 6.07 -3.81
C PHE A 53 20.89 5.08 -3.12
N VAL A 54 21.04 3.86 -3.67
CA VAL A 54 22.04 2.89 -3.20
C VAL A 54 23.44 3.51 -3.23
N ARG A 55 23.82 4.18 -4.33
CA ARG A 55 25.13 4.85 -4.44
C ARG A 55 25.32 5.94 -3.39
N GLN A 56 24.30 6.76 -3.13
CA GLN A 56 24.36 7.81 -2.12
C GLN A 56 24.49 7.25 -0.69
N ALA A 57 23.71 6.22 -0.36
CA ALA A 57 23.79 5.56 0.94
C ALA A 57 25.18 4.89 1.15
N VAL A 58 25.68 4.17 0.14
CA VAL A 58 27.03 3.54 0.18
C VAL A 58 28.11 4.59 0.35
N GLN A 59 28.06 5.70 -0.39
CA GLN A 59 28.99 6.79 -0.27
C GLN A 59 29.01 7.35 1.15
N ALA A 60 27.83 7.67 1.71
CA ALA A 60 27.71 8.22 3.05
C ALA A 60 28.30 7.30 4.13
N VAL A 61 27.96 6.00 4.08
CA VAL A 61 28.50 5.02 5.02
C VAL A 61 30.02 4.95 4.96
N ASN A 62 30.58 4.86 3.74
CA ASN A 62 32.04 4.73 3.57
C ASN A 62 32.81 6.01 3.96
N GLU A 63 32.26 7.20 3.73
CA GLU A 63 32.84 8.48 4.11
C GLU A 63 32.80 8.74 5.62
N HIS A 64 31.84 8.12 6.35
CA HIS A 64 31.63 8.37 7.78
C HIS A 64 32.05 7.20 8.67
N GLY A 65 32.99 6.37 8.21
CA GLY A 65 33.69 5.38 9.06
C GLY A 65 33.05 4.00 9.08
N GLY A 66 31.98 3.74 8.30
CA GLY A 66 31.43 2.40 8.07
C GLY A 66 32.01 1.74 6.83
N LYS A 67 31.60 0.52 6.56
CA LYS A 67 31.82 -0.20 5.30
C LYS A 67 30.52 -0.78 4.78
N ALA A 68 30.06 -0.26 3.64
CA ALA A 68 28.82 -0.70 3.02
C ALA A 68 29.01 -1.89 2.09
N ALA A 69 28.04 -2.81 2.11
CA ALA A 69 27.87 -3.90 1.15
C ALA A 69 26.49 -3.81 0.50
N ARG A 70 26.43 -3.84 -0.83
CA ARG A 70 25.19 -3.75 -1.61
C ARG A 70 24.58 -5.11 -1.83
N TYR A 71 23.28 -5.20 -1.55
CA TYR A 71 22.45 -6.37 -1.84
C TYR A 71 21.20 -5.96 -2.60
N PHE A 72 20.63 -6.89 -3.35
CA PHE A 72 19.46 -6.60 -4.20
C PHE A 72 18.47 -7.74 -4.18
N ALA A 73 17.22 -7.43 -3.79
CA ALA A 73 16.04 -8.24 -4.00
C ALA A 73 15.16 -7.49 -4.99
N THR A 74 15.08 -7.96 -6.23
CA THR A 74 14.31 -7.23 -7.27
C THR A 74 12.80 -7.21 -6.99
N ASP A 75 12.08 -6.24 -7.55
CA ASP A 75 10.64 -6.06 -7.37
C ASP A 75 9.83 -6.38 -8.65
N LEU A 76 8.54 -6.61 -8.48
CA LEU A 76 7.55 -6.68 -9.56
C LEU A 76 6.56 -5.52 -9.46
N CYS A 77 5.94 -5.15 -10.59
CA CYS A 77 4.94 -4.10 -10.64
C CYS A 77 3.53 -4.69 -10.74
N ASP A 78 2.68 -4.41 -9.75
CA ASP A 78 1.28 -4.82 -9.80
C ASP A 78 0.57 -4.24 -11.04
N GLY A 79 0.86 -2.99 -11.43
CA GLY A 79 0.28 -2.37 -12.61
C GLY A 79 0.63 -3.06 -13.93
N ILE A 80 1.86 -3.60 -14.07
CA ILE A 80 2.25 -4.40 -15.24
C ILE A 80 1.64 -5.80 -15.18
N ALA A 81 1.47 -6.34 -13.98
CA ALA A 81 0.92 -7.68 -13.76
C ALA A 81 -0.62 -7.74 -13.82
N GLN A 82 -1.32 -6.59 -13.82
CA GLN A 82 -2.79 -6.53 -13.91
C GLN A 82 -3.32 -7.16 -15.21
N GLY A 83 -4.51 -7.80 -15.12
CA GLY A 83 -5.21 -8.36 -16.27
C GLY A 83 -4.67 -9.71 -16.78
N HIS A 84 -3.77 -10.35 -16.05
CA HIS A 84 -3.29 -11.70 -16.31
C HIS A 84 -2.77 -12.38 -15.03
N ASP A 85 -2.50 -13.69 -15.09
CA ASP A 85 -2.06 -14.49 -13.92
C ASP A 85 -0.78 -13.99 -13.20
N GLY A 86 -0.07 -13.03 -13.77
CA GLY A 86 1.10 -12.40 -13.14
C GLY A 86 0.76 -11.71 -11.83
N ILE A 87 -0.43 -11.14 -11.69
CA ILE A 87 -0.86 -10.43 -10.47
C ILE A 87 -1.00 -11.39 -9.26
N ASN A 88 -1.20 -12.67 -9.49
CA ASN A 88 -1.27 -13.69 -8.44
C ASN A 88 0.05 -13.82 -7.66
N TYR A 89 1.18 -13.46 -8.28
CA TYR A 89 2.49 -13.47 -7.64
C TYR A 89 2.73 -12.31 -6.66
N SER A 90 1.90 -11.30 -6.66
CA SER A 90 2.15 -10.03 -5.96
C SER A 90 2.47 -10.24 -4.46
N LEU A 91 1.59 -10.90 -3.69
CA LEU A 91 1.87 -11.17 -2.26
C LEU A 91 2.90 -12.28 -2.04
N ALA A 92 2.88 -13.31 -2.87
CA ALA A 92 3.89 -14.35 -2.81
C ALA A 92 5.31 -13.78 -3.04
N HIS A 93 5.44 -12.75 -3.87
CA HIS A 93 6.71 -12.05 -4.10
C HIS A 93 7.13 -11.19 -2.90
N ARG A 94 6.18 -10.56 -2.19
CA ARG A 94 6.45 -9.89 -0.91
C ARG A 94 7.19 -10.83 0.05
N GLU A 95 6.67 -12.04 0.24
CA GLU A 95 7.28 -13.06 1.09
C GLU A 95 8.67 -13.49 0.58
N ALA A 96 8.82 -13.67 -0.74
CA ALA A 96 10.09 -14.08 -1.34
C ALA A 96 11.20 -13.01 -1.12
N ILE A 97 10.86 -11.72 -1.15
CA ILE A 97 11.80 -10.64 -0.80
C ILE A 97 12.21 -10.77 0.66
N VAL A 98 11.25 -10.96 1.57
CA VAL A 98 11.53 -11.08 3.01
C VAL A 98 12.47 -12.25 3.30
N ASP A 99 12.18 -13.43 2.75
CA ASP A 99 13.01 -14.63 2.89
C ASP A 99 14.44 -14.41 2.37
N LEU A 100 14.57 -13.74 1.22
CA LEU A 100 15.87 -13.46 0.61
C LEU A 100 16.70 -12.50 1.45
N VAL A 101 16.10 -11.39 1.89
CA VAL A 101 16.77 -10.35 2.69
C VAL A 101 17.20 -10.91 4.04
N GLU A 102 16.33 -11.66 4.72
CA GLU A 102 16.66 -12.34 5.97
C GLU A 102 17.84 -13.28 5.81
N ALA A 103 17.82 -14.14 4.78
CA ALA A 103 18.90 -15.09 4.52
C ALA A 103 20.24 -14.39 4.25
N GLN A 104 20.24 -13.33 3.45
CA GLN A 104 21.44 -12.54 3.14
C GLN A 104 22.01 -11.85 4.37
N ALA A 105 21.17 -11.20 5.17
CA ALA A 105 21.59 -10.47 6.36
C ALA A 105 22.20 -11.39 7.42
N ASN A 106 21.51 -12.49 7.74
CA ASN A 106 21.96 -13.44 8.76
C ASN A 106 23.22 -14.22 8.34
N ALA A 107 23.33 -14.57 7.06
CA ALA A 107 24.51 -15.28 6.57
C ALA A 107 25.77 -14.42 6.52
N SER A 108 25.64 -13.11 6.44
CA SER A 108 26.79 -12.18 6.25
C SER A 108 27.21 -11.45 7.53
N GLY A 109 26.36 -11.34 8.54
CA GLY A 109 26.67 -10.74 9.84
C GLY A 109 26.89 -9.23 9.78
N PHE A 110 25.84 -8.45 9.47
CA PHE A 110 25.87 -6.99 9.44
C PHE A 110 25.57 -6.37 10.79
N ASP A 111 26.07 -5.14 11.01
CA ASP A 111 25.85 -4.34 12.22
C ASP A 111 24.63 -3.42 12.10
N GLY A 112 24.27 -3.04 10.86
CA GLY A 112 23.14 -2.19 10.54
C GLY A 112 22.69 -2.34 9.10
N GLY A 113 21.48 -1.86 8.78
CA GLY A 113 20.89 -1.96 7.45
C GLY A 113 20.19 -0.69 6.95
N ILE A 114 20.40 -0.36 5.67
CA ILE A 114 19.67 0.65 4.93
C ILE A 114 18.81 -0.07 3.90
N PHE A 115 17.49 0.11 3.97
CA PHE A 115 16.53 -0.60 3.15
C PHE A 115 15.87 0.36 2.15
N ILE A 116 16.09 0.12 0.85
CA ILE A 116 15.71 1.05 -0.23
C ILE A 116 14.67 0.41 -1.12
N ALA A 117 13.43 0.91 -1.07
CA ALA A 117 12.29 0.38 -1.82
C ALA A 117 11.31 1.49 -2.22
N SER A 118 10.39 1.20 -3.14
CA SER A 118 9.44 2.22 -3.60
C SER A 118 8.02 1.71 -3.81
N CYS A 119 7.84 0.49 -4.33
CA CYS A 119 6.57 0.03 -4.87
C CYS A 119 5.73 -0.78 -3.86
N ASP A 120 4.56 -1.23 -4.32
CA ASP A 120 3.44 -1.79 -3.55
C ASP A 120 3.82 -2.90 -2.58
N LYS A 121 4.70 -3.82 -3.00
CA LYS A 121 5.09 -4.98 -2.20
C LYS A 121 6.51 -4.85 -1.65
N ALA A 122 7.34 -4.05 -2.32
CA ALA A 122 8.72 -3.84 -1.92
C ALA A 122 8.83 -3.12 -0.57
N VAL A 123 8.08 -2.01 -0.37
CA VAL A 123 8.12 -1.28 0.91
C VAL A 123 7.62 -2.14 2.07
N PRO A 124 6.44 -2.80 1.99
CA PRO A 124 6.04 -3.75 3.03
C PRO A 124 7.05 -4.88 3.27
N ALA A 125 7.62 -5.45 2.21
CA ALA A 125 8.62 -6.52 2.34
C ALA A 125 9.86 -6.06 3.11
N MET A 126 10.39 -4.86 2.80
CA MET A 126 11.52 -4.30 3.53
C MET A 126 11.18 -4.03 5.00
N LEU A 127 9.97 -3.54 5.30
CA LEU A 127 9.52 -3.34 6.68
C LEU A 127 9.37 -4.68 7.43
N MET A 128 8.85 -5.72 6.78
CA MET A 128 8.80 -7.08 7.33
C MET A 128 10.21 -7.65 7.55
N SER A 129 11.13 -7.45 6.59
CA SER A 129 12.53 -7.86 6.73
C SER A 129 13.21 -7.19 7.93
N ILE A 130 12.96 -5.90 8.14
CA ILE A 130 13.44 -5.18 9.33
C ILE A 130 12.86 -5.81 10.60
N GLY A 131 11.60 -6.24 10.60
CA GLY A 131 10.97 -6.94 11.72
C GLY A 131 11.67 -8.26 12.07
N ARG A 132 12.06 -9.06 11.06
CA ARG A 132 12.88 -10.28 11.26
C ARG A 132 14.31 -9.97 11.75
N LEU A 133 14.81 -8.78 11.43
CA LEU A 133 16.13 -8.29 11.79
C LEU A 133 16.08 -7.20 12.90
N LYS A 134 15.05 -7.20 13.72
CA LYS A 134 14.71 -6.12 14.68
C LYS A 134 15.79 -5.78 15.72
N GLU A 135 16.72 -6.70 15.95
CA GLU A 135 17.89 -6.49 16.80
C GLU A 135 18.97 -5.60 16.16
N MET A 136 18.85 -5.35 14.85
CA MET A 136 19.77 -4.51 14.08
C MET A 136 19.29 -3.06 14.02
N SER A 137 20.20 -2.09 13.98
CA SER A 137 19.87 -0.71 13.62
C SER A 137 19.44 -0.64 12.16
N ALA A 138 18.30 -0.03 11.87
CA ALA A 138 17.75 0.02 10.53
C ALA A 138 17.17 1.39 10.18
N ILE A 139 17.25 1.75 8.90
CA ILE A 139 16.62 2.95 8.32
C ILE A 139 16.07 2.63 6.93
N VAL A 140 14.94 3.20 6.59
CA VAL A 140 14.30 3.05 5.28
C VAL A 140 14.50 4.30 4.45
N VAL A 141 14.77 4.11 3.16
CA VAL A 141 14.75 5.16 2.13
C VAL A 141 13.76 4.75 1.06
N THR A 142 12.77 5.59 0.79
CA THR A 142 11.81 5.28 -0.27
C THR A 142 12.15 5.98 -1.58
N GLY A 143 11.75 5.38 -2.69
CA GLY A 143 12.05 5.86 -4.03
C GLY A 143 11.25 7.09 -4.46
N GLY A 144 10.37 7.61 -3.59
CA GLY A 144 9.57 8.79 -3.87
C GLY A 144 8.38 8.55 -4.81
N GLY A 145 7.69 9.64 -5.13
CA GLY A 145 6.50 9.65 -5.99
C GLY A 145 6.79 10.06 -7.43
N MET A 146 6.03 9.49 -8.37
CA MET A 146 6.01 9.89 -9.77
C MET A 146 5.29 11.24 -9.92
N GLU A 147 5.72 12.05 -10.87
CA GLU A 147 5.05 13.30 -11.23
C GLU A 147 3.80 13.02 -12.07
N ALA A 148 2.87 13.98 -12.11
CA ALA A 148 1.76 14.01 -13.05
C ALA A 148 2.16 14.81 -14.29
N HIS A 149 1.61 14.44 -15.45
CA HIS A 149 1.89 15.14 -16.70
C HIS A 149 0.88 16.28 -16.93
N PRO A 150 1.32 17.54 -17.10
CA PRO A 150 0.44 18.64 -17.49
C PRO A 150 -0.10 18.41 -18.90
N LEU A 151 -1.43 18.44 -19.08
CA LEU A 151 -2.07 18.27 -20.39
C LEU A 151 -2.17 19.62 -21.11
N PRO A 152 -1.75 19.70 -22.39
CA PRO A 152 -2.11 20.80 -23.27
C PRO A 152 -3.64 20.90 -23.42
N GLU A 153 -4.16 22.10 -23.71
CA GLU A 153 -5.59 22.37 -23.84
C GLU A 153 -6.28 21.42 -24.85
N GLU A 154 -5.64 21.12 -25.97
CA GLU A 154 -6.14 20.22 -27.01
C GLU A 154 -6.29 18.76 -26.59
N TYR A 155 -5.60 18.34 -25.51
CA TYR A 155 -5.70 17.01 -24.92
C TYR A 155 -6.46 17.00 -23.59
N THR A 156 -6.96 18.14 -23.14
CA THR A 156 -7.75 18.22 -21.91
C THR A 156 -9.17 17.76 -22.19
N VAL A 157 -9.61 16.68 -21.53
CA VAL A 157 -10.96 16.14 -21.60
C VAL A 157 -11.65 16.34 -20.26
N GLN A 158 -12.88 16.87 -20.29
CA GLN A 158 -13.66 17.08 -19.08
C GLN A 158 -14.13 15.74 -18.53
N ASP A 159 -13.60 15.37 -17.37
CA ASP A 159 -14.02 14.20 -16.61
C ASP A 159 -14.90 14.66 -15.44
N PRO A 160 -16.21 14.36 -15.45
CA PRO A 160 -17.11 14.76 -14.35
C PRO A 160 -16.69 14.23 -12.97
N ALA A 161 -15.92 13.13 -12.95
CA ALA A 161 -15.42 12.53 -11.71
C ALA A 161 -14.09 13.13 -11.23
N CYS A 162 -13.55 14.14 -11.94
CA CYS A 162 -12.26 14.76 -11.62
C CYS A 162 -12.36 16.28 -11.71
N ALA A 163 -12.09 16.99 -10.63
CA ALA A 163 -12.14 18.46 -10.64
C ALA A 163 -10.91 19.10 -11.33
N ILE A 164 -9.80 18.35 -11.51
CA ILE A 164 -8.56 18.82 -12.12
C ILE A 164 -8.26 17.99 -13.37
N ASN A 165 -8.71 18.50 -14.52
CA ASN A 165 -8.61 17.79 -15.80
C ASN A 165 -7.33 18.12 -16.60
N GLU A 166 -6.52 19.06 -16.13
CA GLU A 166 -5.27 19.49 -16.77
C GLU A 166 -4.04 18.69 -16.33
N LEU A 167 -4.22 17.69 -15.46
CA LEU A 167 -3.15 16.82 -14.96
C LEU A 167 -3.47 15.35 -15.24
N LEU A 168 -2.61 14.71 -16.03
CA LEU A 168 -2.71 13.28 -16.36
C LEU A 168 -1.92 12.44 -15.37
N THR A 169 -2.53 11.33 -14.95
CA THR A 169 -1.94 10.32 -14.08
C THR A 169 -2.28 8.91 -14.57
N LEU A 170 -1.48 7.93 -14.17
CA LEU A 170 -1.54 6.55 -14.69
C LEU A 170 -2.91 5.88 -14.47
N GLU A 171 -3.56 6.12 -13.33
CA GLU A 171 -4.83 5.46 -12.99
C GLU A 171 -5.99 5.85 -13.91
N GLN A 172 -5.84 6.92 -14.69
CA GLN A 172 -6.87 7.35 -15.65
C GLN A 172 -6.84 6.54 -16.96
N ILE A 173 -5.76 5.80 -17.24
CA ILE A 173 -5.56 5.15 -18.54
C ILE A 173 -6.59 4.06 -18.80
N GLY A 174 -7.00 3.27 -17.80
CA GLY A 174 -8.07 2.27 -17.95
C GLY A 174 -9.38 2.91 -18.40
N LYS A 175 -9.78 4.02 -17.79
CA LYS A 175 -10.96 4.78 -18.15
C LYS A 175 -10.85 5.37 -19.56
N PHE A 176 -9.70 5.94 -19.93
CA PHE A 176 -9.48 6.50 -21.27
C PHE A 176 -9.47 5.42 -22.35
N ASP A 177 -9.01 4.22 -22.06
CA ASP A 177 -9.11 3.08 -22.98
C ASP A 177 -10.58 2.68 -23.23
N ALA A 178 -11.43 2.69 -22.20
CA ALA A 178 -12.87 2.48 -22.35
C ALA A 178 -13.55 3.63 -23.13
N TRP A 179 -13.14 4.87 -22.91
CA TRP A 179 -13.66 6.04 -23.62
C TRP A 179 -13.30 6.05 -25.11
N GLU A 180 -12.14 5.55 -25.48
CA GLU A 180 -11.78 5.38 -26.90
C GLU A 180 -12.69 4.35 -27.57
N LYS A 181 -12.92 3.21 -26.92
CA LYS A 181 -13.80 2.15 -27.45
C LYS A 181 -15.26 2.62 -27.63
N THR A 182 -15.70 3.58 -26.81
CA THR A 182 -17.06 4.17 -26.90
C THR A 182 -17.10 5.45 -27.71
N GLY A 183 -15.98 5.91 -28.28
CA GLY A 183 -15.92 7.08 -29.14
C GLY A 183 -15.96 8.44 -28.41
N VAL A 184 -15.78 8.47 -27.09
CA VAL A 184 -15.69 9.71 -26.30
C VAL A 184 -14.38 10.44 -26.58
N ILE A 185 -13.29 9.70 -26.77
CA ILE A 185 -11.99 10.23 -27.21
C ILE A 185 -11.50 9.49 -28.45
N SER A 186 -10.57 10.11 -29.19
CA SER A 186 -9.96 9.51 -30.37
C SER A 186 -8.80 8.57 -30.01
N GLY A 187 -8.47 7.63 -30.89
CA GLY A 187 -7.27 6.80 -30.77
C GLY A 187 -5.96 7.60 -30.76
N GLN A 188 -5.93 8.82 -31.32
CA GLN A 188 -4.78 9.72 -31.20
C GLN A 188 -4.63 10.26 -29.78
N GLN A 189 -5.72 10.68 -29.14
CA GLN A 189 -5.72 11.12 -27.74
C GLN A 189 -5.30 9.99 -26.81
N LEU A 190 -5.84 8.78 -26.98
CA LEU A 190 -5.44 7.64 -26.16
C LEU A 190 -3.94 7.33 -26.29
N ARG A 191 -3.38 7.36 -27.51
CA ARG A 191 -1.92 7.17 -27.70
C ARG A 191 -1.11 8.26 -26.99
N TYR A 192 -1.57 9.52 -27.04
CA TYR A 192 -0.92 10.61 -26.33
C TYR A 192 -0.92 10.37 -24.81
N TYR A 193 -2.07 9.97 -24.24
CA TYR A 193 -2.17 9.68 -22.80
C TYR A 193 -1.28 8.50 -22.39
N LYS A 194 -1.32 7.38 -23.13
CA LYS A 194 -0.45 6.22 -22.85
C LYS A 194 1.04 6.57 -22.92
N HIS A 195 1.43 7.51 -23.76
CA HIS A 195 2.83 7.97 -23.84
C HIS A 195 3.26 8.84 -22.66
N ASN A 196 2.34 9.60 -22.07
CA ASN A 196 2.66 10.64 -21.09
C ASN A 196 2.19 10.35 -19.66
N ALA A 197 1.44 9.27 -19.42
CA ALA A 197 0.89 8.96 -18.11
C ALA A 197 1.92 8.60 -17.03
N CYS A 198 3.14 8.22 -17.43
CA CYS A 198 4.29 7.99 -16.55
C CYS A 198 5.46 8.88 -16.97
N PRO A 199 5.42 10.19 -16.64
CA PRO A 199 6.40 11.15 -17.14
C PRO A 199 7.75 11.08 -16.41
N SER A 200 7.83 10.35 -15.28
CA SER A 200 9.04 10.20 -14.47
C SER A 200 9.11 8.82 -13.81
N CYS A 201 10.25 8.53 -13.18
CA CYS A 201 10.36 7.43 -12.23
C CYS A 201 9.59 7.71 -10.93
N GLY A 202 9.51 6.72 -10.03
CA GLY A 202 8.81 6.81 -8.75
C GLY A 202 7.58 5.93 -8.65
N ALA A 203 6.98 5.89 -7.46
CA ALA A 203 5.69 5.24 -7.22
C ALA A 203 4.56 5.99 -7.95
N CYS A 204 3.47 5.29 -8.26
CA CYS A 204 2.33 5.85 -9.00
C CYS A 204 1.83 7.17 -8.37
N SER A 205 1.43 8.12 -9.22
CA SER A 205 1.07 9.50 -8.86
C SER A 205 -0.31 9.68 -8.21
N PHE A 206 -0.80 8.65 -7.50
CA PHE A 206 -2.05 8.68 -6.72
C PHE A 206 -1.86 7.98 -5.36
N MET A 207 -2.82 8.11 -4.43
CA MET A 207 -2.77 7.46 -3.11
C MET A 207 -3.15 5.97 -3.23
N GLY A 208 -2.31 5.23 -3.95
CA GLY A 208 -2.33 3.78 -4.03
C GLY A 208 -1.55 3.13 -2.90
N THR A 209 -1.29 1.82 -3.03
CA THR A 209 -0.57 1.05 -1.99
C THR A 209 0.87 1.50 -1.87
N ALA A 210 1.58 1.75 -2.98
CA ALA A 210 2.96 2.22 -2.96
C ALA A 210 3.10 3.54 -2.18
N SER A 211 2.30 4.55 -2.53
CA SER A 211 2.29 5.85 -1.84
C SER A 211 1.90 5.71 -0.38
N THR A 212 0.87 4.91 -0.07
CA THR A 212 0.46 4.63 1.31
C THR A 212 1.59 4.01 2.11
N MET A 213 2.26 2.98 1.61
CA MET A 213 3.28 2.27 2.37
C MET A 213 4.57 3.07 2.56
N GLN A 214 4.92 3.98 1.63
CA GLN A 214 5.99 4.95 1.85
C GLN A 214 5.65 5.89 3.01
N ILE A 215 4.40 6.39 3.08
CA ILE A 215 3.92 7.20 4.21
C ILE A 215 3.93 6.39 5.52
N MET A 216 3.52 5.11 5.48
CA MET A 216 3.53 4.24 6.66
C MET A 216 4.95 4.00 7.19
N ALA A 217 5.95 3.86 6.33
CA ALA A 217 7.34 3.73 6.75
C ALA A 217 7.85 4.97 7.51
N GLU A 218 7.45 6.18 7.09
CA GLU A 218 7.73 7.42 7.82
C GLU A 218 6.92 7.49 9.13
N ALA A 219 5.64 7.12 9.09
CA ALA A 219 4.76 7.15 10.27
C ALA A 219 5.17 6.16 11.36
N LEU A 220 5.77 5.02 10.99
CA LEU A 220 6.38 4.07 11.92
C LEU A 220 7.70 4.57 12.53
N GLY A 221 8.21 5.73 12.10
CA GLY A 221 9.46 6.31 12.59
C GLY A 221 10.73 5.75 11.94
N LEU A 222 10.63 4.92 10.88
CA LEU A 222 11.77 4.26 10.22
C LEU A 222 12.41 5.07 9.08
N MET A 223 11.89 6.26 8.77
CA MET A 223 12.43 7.17 7.74
C MET A 223 12.83 8.51 8.33
N LEU A 224 13.70 9.23 7.63
CA LEU A 224 13.96 10.63 7.95
C LEU A 224 12.67 11.46 7.74
N PRO A 225 12.30 12.33 8.69
CA PRO A 225 11.05 13.09 8.63
C PRO A 225 10.94 13.96 7.37
N GLY A 226 9.76 13.92 6.72
CA GLY A 226 9.46 14.72 5.54
C GLY A 226 10.02 14.17 4.23
N THR A 227 10.47 12.90 4.19
CA THR A 227 11.05 12.33 2.97
C THR A 227 10.09 11.40 2.21
N ALA A 228 9.02 10.92 2.82
CA ALA A 228 8.04 10.08 2.13
C ALA A 228 7.31 10.87 1.03
N LEU A 229 7.19 10.24 -0.14
CA LEU A 229 6.57 10.80 -1.36
C LEU A 229 7.20 12.12 -1.85
N MET A 230 8.42 12.44 -1.43
CA MET A 230 9.21 13.42 -2.15
C MET A 230 9.26 13.00 -3.64
N PRO A 231 9.14 13.91 -4.61
CA PRO A 231 9.22 13.52 -6.02
C PRO A 231 10.50 12.74 -6.31
N ALA A 232 10.39 11.63 -7.02
CA ALA A 232 11.53 10.75 -7.31
C ALA A 232 12.64 11.45 -8.12
N THR A 233 12.29 12.53 -8.83
CA THR A 233 13.20 13.39 -9.60
C THR A 233 13.88 14.48 -8.76
N ALA A 234 13.44 14.71 -7.51
CA ALA A 234 13.97 15.77 -6.66
C ALA A 234 15.41 15.44 -6.22
N PRO A 235 16.37 16.38 -6.38
CA PRO A 235 17.75 16.18 -5.91
C PRO A 235 17.82 16.01 -4.40
N GLU A 236 16.87 16.57 -3.65
CA GLU A 236 16.74 16.46 -2.19
C GLU A 236 16.52 15.01 -1.75
N LEU A 237 15.87 14.17 -2.57
CA LEU A 237 15.70 12.75 -2.26
C LEU A 237 17.02 11.98 -2.32
N LYS A 238 17.93 12.34 -3.24
CA LYS A 238 19.28 11.79 -3.27
C LYS A 238 20.07 12.19 -2.01
N LYS A 239 19.92 13.46 -1.61
CA LYS A 239 20.51 13.93 -0.36
C LYS A 239 19.93 13.19 0.85
N ALA A 240 18.63 12.93 0.89
CA ALA A 240 17.99 12.16 1.97
C ALA A 240 18.54 10.72 2.05
N ALA A 241 18.86 10.09 0.92
CA ALA A 241 19.50 8.77 0.89
C ALA A 241 20.93 8.82 1.45
N TYR A 242 21.70 9.87 1.15
CA TYR A 242 23.00 10.13 1.76
C TYR A 242 22.86 10.37 3.27
N ASP A 243 21.97 11.26 3.69
CA ASP A 243 21.73 11.60 5.10
C ASP A 243 21.27 10.37 5.91
N ALA A 244 20.52 9.46 5.28
CA ALA A 244 20.11 8.18 5.90
C ALA A 244 21.33 7.29 6.20
N GLY A 245 22.33 7.26 5.32
CA GLY A 245 23.60 6.54 5.56
C GLY A 245 24.36 7.10 6.76
N VAL A 246 24.44 8.43 6.86
CA VAL A 246 25.04 9.11 8.01
C VAL A 246 24.25 8.82 9.30
N GLN A 247 22.92 8.88 9.21
CA GLN A 247 22.05 8.70 10.37
C GLN A 247 22.08 7.25 10.90
N LEU A 248 22.18 6.26 10.02
CA LEU A 248 22.30 4.86 10.45
C LEU A 248 23.54 4.63 11.33
N LEU A 249 24.69 5.21 10.96
CA LEU A 249 25.90 5.08 11.79
C LEU A 249 25.71 5.72 13.17
N LYS A 250 24.99 6.84 13.27
CA LYS A 250 24.65 7.45 14.57
C LYS A 250 23.71 6.58 15.39
N LEU A 251 22.71 5.92 14.77
CA LEU A 251 21.85 4.97 15.45
C LEU A 251 22.66 3.81 16.05
N LEU A 252 23.61 3.29 15.26
CA LEU A 252 24.48 2.23 15.69
C LEU A 252 25.37 2.66 16.89
N GLU A 253 25.96 3.87 16.84
CA GLU A 253 26.73 4.44 17.95
C GLU A 253 25.89 4.62 19.22
N GLN A 254 24.62 5.02 19.08
CA GLN A 254 23.67 5.20 20.17
C GLN A 254 23.08 3.88 20.67
N GLY A 255 23.28 2.76 19.94
CA GLY A 255 22.72 1.46 20.27
C GLY A 255 21.21 1.38 20.04
N ILE A 256 20.63 2.25 19.21
CA ILE A 256 19.21 2.26 18.87
C ILE A 256 18.96 1.23 17.76
N ARG A 257 18.09 0.27 18.03
CA ARG A 257 17.70 -0.83 17.13
C ARG A 257 16.31 -0.61 16.53
N ALA A 258 15.97 -1.36 15.50
CA ALA A 258 14.64 -1.26 14.89
C ALA A 258 13.51 -1.53 15.90
N GLN A 259 13.68 -2.48 16.81
CA GLN A 259 12.69 -2.79 17.86
C GLN A 259 12.49 -1.67 18.90
N ASP A 260 13.45 -0.74 19.04
CA ASP A 260 13.32 0.40 19.94
C ASP A 260 12.49 1.53 19.31
N ILE A 261 12.33 1.50 17.98
CA ILE A 261 11.58 2.47 17.17
C ILE A 261 10.18 1.93 16.88
N VAL A 262 10.10 0.67 16.41
CA VAL A 262 8.83 0.06 16.00
C VAL A 262 8.18 -0.60 17.20
N THR A 263 7.23 0.11 17.78
CA THR A 263 6.45 -0.29 18.97
C THR A 263 4.95 -0.31 18.63
N LYS A 264 4.12 -0.69 19.59
CA LYS A 264 2.67 -0.62 19.44
C LYS A 264 2.21 0.82 19.18
N GLU A 265 2.81 1.79 19.89
CA GLU A 265 2.52 3.22 19.76
C GLU A 265 2.87 3.75 18.36
N SER A 266 3.99 3.32 17.78
CA SER A 266 4.35 3.69 16.40
C SER A 266 3.40 3.08 15.37
N PHE A 267 2.88 1.86 15.60
CA PHE A 267 1.82 1.29 14.76
C PHE A 267 0.49 2.05 14.92
N GLU A 268 0.11 2.43 16.13
CA GLU A 268 -1.09 3.25 16.35
C GLU A 268 -0.96 4.61 15.65
N ASN A 269 0.21 5.25 15.69
CA ASN A 269 0.51 6.44 14.90
C ASN A 269 0.34 6.18 13.40
N ALA A 270 0.87 5.07 12.89
CA ALA A 270 0.75 4.72 11.47
C ALA A 270 -0.70 4.49 11.04
N VAL A 271 -1.52 3.79 11.85
CA VAL A 271 -2.95 3.58 11.57
C VAL A 271 -3.72 4.90 11.61
N MET A 272 -3.39 5.82 12.54
CA MET A 272 -4.02 7.13 12.60
C MET A 272 -3.67 8.00 11.38
N VAL A 273 -2.39 8.00 10.96
CA VAL A 273 -1.96 8.65 9.72
C VAL A 273 -2.63 8.03 8.50
N HIS A 274 -2.76 6.69 8.45
CA HIS A 274 -3.48 5.99 7.39
C HIS A 274 -4.93 6.47 7.26
N ALA A 275 -5.63 6.64 8.38
CA ALA A 275 -6.99 7.19 8.40
C ALA A 275 -7.04 8.61 7.84
N ALA A 276 -6.11 9.46 8.26
CA ALA A 276 -6.05 10.87 7.85
C ALA A 276 -5.73 11.07 6.37
N ILE A 277 -4.90 10.21 5.78
CA ILE A 277 -4.52 10.29 4.36
C ILE A 277 -5.50 9.59 3.42
N SER A 278 -6.54 8.92 3.92
CA SER A 278 -7.38 8.02 3.10
C SER A 278 -6.54 6.98 2.36
N GLY A 279 -5.72 6.24 3.11
CA GLY A 279 -4.77 5.27 2.59
C GLY A 279 -5.43 4.09 1.87
N SER A 280 -4.60 3.29 1.19
CA SER A 280 -5.03 2.07 0.50
C SER A 280 -5.54 1.01 1.49
N THR A 281 -6.61 0.29 1.12
CA THR A 281 -7.09 -0.88 1.87
C THR A 281 -6.03 -1.97 2.03
N ASN A 282 -5.04 -2.06 1.14
CA ASN A 282 -3.95 -3.02 1.26
C ASN A 282 -3.10 -2.81 2.54
N ALA A 283 -3.08 -1.60 3.11
CA ALA A 283 -2.40 -1.36 4.39
C ALA A 283 -3.03 -2.14 5.56
N THR A 284 -4.35 -2.46 5.50
CA THR A 284 -5.00 -3.30 6.52
C THR A 284 -4.51 -4.75 6.54
N MET A 285 -3.77 -5.14 5.52
CA MET A 285 -3.09 -6.43 5.40
C MET A 285 -1.57 -6.26 5.63
N HIS A 286 -0.95 -5.22 5.05
CA HIS A 286 0.50 -5.05 5.17
C HIS A 286 0.94 -4.67 6.59
N LEU A 287 0.24 -3.76 7.27
CA LEU A 287 0.63 -3.39 8.64
C LEU A 287 0.51 -4.55 9.65
N PRO A 288 -0.56 -5.39 9.62
CA PRO A 288 -0.58 -6.61 10.44
C PRO A 288 0.56 -7.59 10.12
N ALA A 289 0.93 -7.77 8.83
CA ALA A 289 2.06 -8.62 8.47
C ALA A 289 3.40 -8.08 9.00
N ILE A 290 3.60 -6.76 8.91
CA ILE A 290 4.80 -6.10 9.48
C ILE A 290 4.80 -6.23 11.00
N ALA A 291 3.67 -5.98 11.67
CA ALA A 291 3.54 -6.09 13.12
C ALA A 291 3.84 -7.50 13.61
N HIS A 292 3.39 -8.53 12.89
CA HIS A 292 3.70 -9.92 13.18
C HIS A 292 5.21 -10.17 13.27
N GLU A 293 5.99 -9.67 12.30
CA GLU A 293 7.45 -9.84 12.29
C GLU A 293 8.15 -9.14 13.47
N PHE A 294 7.57 -8.07 13.99
CA PHE A 294 8.03 -7.42 15.22
C PHE A 294 7.50 -8.09 16.50
N GLY A 295 6.58 -9.03 16.42
CA GLY A 295 5.90 -9.65 17.55
C GLY A 295 4.85 -8.74 18.19
N ILE A 296 4.24 -7.84 17.42
CA ILE A 296 3.21 -6.88 17.85
C ILE A 296 1.88 -7.31 17.24
N GLU A 297 0.80 -7.28 18.01
CA GLU A 297 -0.54 -7.61 17.56
C GLU A 297 -1.26 -6.34 17.05
N ILE A 298 -1.52 -6.30 15.76
CA ILE A 298 -2.37 -5.31 15.08
C ILE A 298 -3.30 -6.09 14.14
N ASP A 299 -4.58 -5.91 14.28
CA ASP A 299 -5.60 -6.60 13.50
C ASP A 299 -6.57 -5.64 12.82
N ALA A 300 -7.48 -6.18 12.01
CA ALA A 300 -8.51 -5.42 11.34
C ALA A 300 -9.44 -4.66 12.31
N ASP A 301 -9.72 -5.22 13.49
CA ASP A 301 -10.55 -4.57 14.51
C ASP A 301 -9.85 -3.33 15.11
N THR A 302 -8.52 -3.36 15.21
CA THR A 302 -7.72 -2.20 15.58
C THR A 302 -7.88 -1.07 14.57
N PHE A 303 -7.83 -1.40 13.26
CA PHE A 303 -8.10 -0.40 12.21
C PHE A 303 -9.50 0.20 12.34
N ASP A 304 -10.56 -0.61 12.43
CA ASP A 304 -11.92 -0.07 12.52
C ASP A 304 -12.12 0.81 13.74
N ARG A 305 -11.62 0.39 14.90
CA ARG A 305 -11.71 1.16 16.14
C ARG A 305 -11.03 2.53 16.03
N MET A 306 -9.84 2.58 15.46
CA MET A 306 -9.08 3.83 15.32
C MET A 306 -9.68 4.73 14.24
N HIS A 307 -10.11 4.16 13.11
CA HIS A 307 -10.76 4.91 12.03
C HIS A 307 -12.06 5.57 12.46
N ARG A 308 -12.87 4.93 13.33
CA ARG A 308 -14.12 5.51 13.85
C ARG A 308 -13.92 6.85 14.58
N GLY A 309 -12.75 7.05 15.20
CA GLY A 309 -12.40 8.29 15.89
C GLY A 309 -11.63 9.28 15.04
N ALA A 310 -11.26 8.93 13.81
CA ALA A 310 -10.37 9.72 12.98
C ALA A 310 -11.10 10.60 11.96
N HIS A 311 -10.44 11.68 11.55
CA HIS A 311 -10.83 12.49 10.41
C HIS A 311 -9.92 12.22 9.22
N TYR A 312 -10.46 12.19 7.97
CA TYR A 312 -9.62 12.16 6.80
C TYR A 312 -9.47 13.56 6.18
N LEU A 313 -8.22 13.92 5.88
CA LEU A 313 -7.83 15.28 5.56
C LEU A 313 -7.41 15.43 4.10
N LEU A 314 -7.00 14.33 3.45
CA LEU A 314 -6.28 14.40 2.20
C LEU A 314 -7.22 14.48 0.99
N ASN A 315 -6.95 15.44 0.09
CA ASN A 315 -7.67 15.61 -1.17
C ASN A 315 -6.84 15.12 -2.37
N ILE A 316 -6.34 13.88 -2.25
CA ILE A 316 -5.51 13.21 -3.27
C ILE A 316 -6.30 12.09 -3.93
N ARG A 317 -6.12 11.87 -5.26
CA ARG A 317 -6.71 10.78 -6.03
C ARG A 317 -6.39 9.41 -5.40
N PRO A 318 -7.32 8.43 -5.41
CA PRO A 318 -8.64 8.44 -6.04
C PRO A 318 -9.76 9.06 -5.19
N SER A 319 -9.55 9.29 -3.88
CA SER A 319 -10.56 9.87 -2.96
C SER A 319 -10.64 11.39 -3.01
N GLY A 320 -9.86 12.02 -3.88
CA GLY A 320 -9.76 13.47 -4.05
C GLY A 320 -9.34 13.87 -5.46
N ASP A 321 -8.93 15.13 -5.61
CA ASP A 321 -8.74 15.78 -6.90
C ASP A 321 -7.28 15.80 -7.37
N TRP A 322 -6.33 15.90 -6.43
CA TRP A 322 -4.93 16.18 -6.74
C TRP A 322 -4.10 14.91 -6.93
N PRO A 323 -3.10 14.92 -7.86
CA PRO A 323 -2.07 13.88 -7.91
C PRO A 323 -1.20 13.82 -6.64
N ALA A 324 -0.60 12.67 -6.36
CA ALA A 324 0.14 12.41 -5.13
C ALA A 324 1.36 13.30 -4.91
N GLN A 325 2.01 13.80 -5.98
CA GLN A 325 3.16 14.71 -5.85
C GLN A 325 2.83 15.98 -5.07
N TYR A 326 1.57 16.47 -5.17
CA TYR A 326 1.13 17.68 -4.46
C TYR A 326 1.02 17.50 -2.96
N PHE A 327 0.94 16.25 -2.48
CA PHE A 327 1.02 15.93 -1.07
C PHE A 327 2.34 16.42 -0.44
N TYR A 328 3.47 16.13 -1.08
CA TYR A 328 4.78 16.59 -0.60
C TYR A 328 4.85 18.13 -0.60
N TYR A 329 4.44 18.77 -1.69
CA TYR A 329 4.44 20.24 -1.78
C TYR A 329 3.50 20.91 -0.76
N ALA A 330 2.48 20.21 -0.28
CA ALA A 330 1.59 20.70 0.79
C ALA A 330 2.15 20.46 2.21
N GLY A 331 3.36 19.88 2.34
CA GLY A 331 4.03 19.63 3.62
C GLY A 331 4.13 18.16 4.02
N GLY A 332 3.65 17.23 3.19
CA GLY A 332 3.84 15.79 3.34
C GLY A 332 3.31 15.19 4.64
N VAL A 333 3.91 14.07 5.06
CA VAL A 333 3.56 13.36 6.29
C VAL A 333 3.64 14.23 7.53
N PRO A 334 4.71 15.06 7.71
CA PRO A 334 4.78 15.93 8.89
C PRO A 334 3.60 16.90 9.01
N ARG A 335 3.10 17.44 7.87
CA ARG A 335 1.94 18.33 7.90
C ARG A 335 0.67 17.62 8.34
N VAL A 336 0.45 16.39 7.84
CA VAL A 336 -0.69 15.56 8.30
C VAL A 336 -0.56 15.29 9.80
N MET A 337 0.63 14.90 10.27
CA MET A 337 0.88 14.63 11.69
C MET A 337 0.66 15.87 12.58
N GLU A 338 1.02 17.09 12.10
CA GLU A 338 0.71 18.33 12.83
C GLU A 338 -0.80 18.57 12.95
N GLU A 339 -1.56 18.31 11.89
CA GLU A 339 -3.02 18.50 11.91
C GLU A 339 -3.72 17.51 12.88
N ILE A 340 -3.19 16.30 13.04
CA ILE A 340 -3.73 15.28 13.96
C ILE A 340 -2.86 15.09 15.21
N ARG A 341 -2.03 16.07 15.56
CA ARG A 341 -0.98 15.96 16.61
C ARG A 341 -1.52 15.47 17.95
N SER A 342 -2.71 15.89 18.35
CA SER A 342 -3.36 15.48 19.60
C SER A 342 -3.80 14.03 19.64
N MET A 343 -3.78 13.33 18.50
CA MET A 343 -4.19 11.94 18.34
C MET A 343 -2.99 10.98 18.22
N LEU A 344 -1.76 11.51 18.29
CA LEU A 344 -0.53 10.75 18.10
C LEU A 344 0.24 10.55 19.41
N HIS A 345 0.96 9.44 19.49
CA HIS A 345 1.97 9.19 20.52
C HIS A 345 3.24 9.95 20.16
N LEU A 346 3.38 11.16 20.70
CA LEU A 346 4.47 12.09 20.37
C LEU A 346 5.81 11.70 20.98
N ASP A 347 5.81 10.83 21.97
CA ASP A 347 6.99 10.27 22.65
C ASP A 347 7.57 9.03 21.95
N ALA A 348 6.90 8.53 20.91
CA ALA A 348 7.41 7.42 20.09
C ALA A 348 8.79 7.76 19.49
N MET A 349 9.76 6.86 19.68
CA MET A 349 11.13 6.99 19.14
C MET A 349 11.14 6.90 17.60
N THR A 350 12.10 7.57 16.97
CA THR A 350 12.30 7.52 15.52
C THR A 350 13.77 7.31 15.15
N VAL A 351 14.03 7.06 13.88
CA VAL A 351 15.41 6.91 13.34
C VAL A 351 16.30 8.15 13.52
N THR A 352 15.76 9.30 13.90
CA THR A 352 16.60 10.46 14.21
C THR A 352 17.27 10.36 15.59
N GLY A 353 16.94 9.34 16.40
CA GLY A 353 17.31 9.24 17.80
C GLY A 353 16.56 10.23 18.70
N LYS A 354 15.47 10.80 18.17
CA LYS A 354 14.55 11.73 18.85
C LYS A 354 13.13 11.20 18.74
N THR A 355 12.25 11.75 19.60
CA THR A 355 10.83 11.43 19.55
C THR A 355 10.13 12.06 18.33
N LEU A 356 8.95 11.55 17.99
CA LEU A 356 8.10 12.12 16.95
C LEU A 356 7.81 13.60 17.21
N GLY A 357 7.44 13.95 18.45
CA GLY A 357 7.14 15.34 18.84
C GLY A 357 8.32 16.28 18.64
N GLU A 358 9.53 15.85 19.04
CA GLU A 358 10.77 16.63 18.84
C GLU A 358 11.09 16.84 17.35
N ASN A 359 10.83 15.84 16.51
CA ASN A 359 11.02 15.95 15.06
C ASN A 359 10.04 16.95 14.43
N LEU A 360 8.77 16.89 14.78
CA LEU A 360 7.76 17.84 14.29
C LEU A 360 8.13 19.27 14.69
N ASP A 361 8.54 19.48 15.94
CA ASP A 361 8.99 20.79 16.42
C ASP A 361 10.26 21.28 15.71
N ALA A 362 11.18 20.38 15.39
CA ALA A 362 12.41 20.70 14.64
C ALA A 362 12.08 21.11 13.20
N LEU A 363 11.20 20.41 12.52
CA LEU A 363 10.74 20.76 11.17
C LEU A 363 10.09 22.15 11.13
N LYS A 364 9.22 22.44 12.11
CA LYS A 364 8.61 23.76 12.23
C LYS A 364 9.63 24.88 12.43
N LYS A 365 10.67 24.64 13.22
CA LYS A 365 11.74 25.63 13.47
C LYS A 365 12.72 25.78 12.29
N SER A 366 12.84 24.76 11.44
CA SER A 366 13.78 24.78 10.30
C SER A 366 13.26 25.55 9.08
N GLY A 367 12.01 25.98 9.05
CA GLY A 367 11.38 26.58 7.87
C GLY A 367 10.93 25.55 6.83
N PHE A 368 10.82 24.27 7.21
CA PHE A 368 10.38 23.20 6.31
C PHE A 368 9.02 23.47 5.68
N TYR A 369 8.08 23.93 6.46
CA TYR A 369 6.72 24.18 5.97
C TYR A 369 6.64 25.39 5.04
N GLU A 370 7.39 26.44 5.32
CA GLU A 370 7.53 27.62 4.48
C GLU A 370 8.14 27.25 3.12
N HIS A 371 9.16 26.42 3.14
CA HIS A 371 9.75 25.88 1.91
C HIS A 371 8.76 25.05 1.09
N CYS A 372 7.97 24.17 1.73
CA CYS A 372 6.91 23.42 1.05
C CYS A 372 5.86 24.36 0.42
N ASP A 373 5.44 25.39 1.13
CA ASP A 373 4.46 26.39 0.63
C ASP A 373 5.03 27.18 -0.58
N GLU A 374 6.35 27.43 -0.62
CA GLU A 374 7.04 28.03 -1.77
C GLU A 374 7.08 27.09 -2.97
N LEU A 375 7.45 25.82 -2.75
CA LEU A 375 7.42 24.78 -3.77
C LEU A 375 6.02 24.58 -4.34
N LEU A 376 4.99 24.55 -3.51
CA LEU A 376 3.60 24.45 -3.97
C LEU A 376 3.23 25.59 -4.91
N ARG A 377 3.58 26.84 -4.55
CA ARG A 377 3.34 28.01 -5.41
C ARG A 377 4.08 27.93 -6.73
N GLU A 378 5.33 27.49 -6.72
CA GLU A 378 6.16 27.31 -7.91
C GLU A 378 5.57 26.21 -8.82
N LYS A 379 5.33 25.02 -8.25
CA LYS A 379 4.90 23.82 -9.00
C LYS A 379 3.46 23.91 -9.51
N THR A 380 2.65 24.86 -9.00
CA THR A 380 1.29 25.11 -9.48
C THR A 380 1.17 26.38 -10.35
N ALA A 381 2.27 27.07 -10.62
CA ALA A 381 2.25 28.34 -11.35
C ALA A 381 1.68 28.25 -12.78
N HIS A 382 1.79 27.07 -13.40
CA HIS A 382 1.33 26.77 -14.76
C HIS A 382 -0.12 26.29 -14.80
N LEU A 383 -0.76 25.98 -13.67
CA LEU A 383 -2.13 25.49 -13.61
C LEU A 383 -3.14 26.63 -13.67
N SER A 384 -4.32 26.34 -14.22
CA SER A 384 -5.46 27.28 -14.24
C SER A 384 -5.93 27.64 -12.84
N ARG A 385 -5.83 26.68 -11.90
CA ARG A 385 -6.15 26.83 -10.47
C ARG A 385 -4.89 26.67 -9.64
N ARG A 386 -4.60 27.66 -8.81
CA ARG A 386 -3.52 27.61 -7.81
C ARG A 386 -4.11 27.27 -6.45
N PRO A 387 -3.92 26.04 -5.96
CA PRO A 387 -4.52 25.64 -4.69
C PRO A 387 -3.77 26.29 -3.52
N PRO A 388 -4.48 26.73 -2.48
CA PRO A 388 -3.85 26.87 -1.17
C PRO A 388 -3.48 25.48 -0.65
N ARG A 389 -2.50 25.38 0.24
CA ARG A 389 -2.11 24.11 0.89
C ARG A 389 -3.33 23.36 1.45
N THR A 390 -4.27 24.06 2.05
CA THR A 390 -5.50 23.51 2.65
C THR A 390 -6.50 22.92 1.66
N ASP A 391 -6.29 23.07 0.36
CA ASP A 391 -7.06 22.36 -0.66
C ASP A 391 -6.51 20.93 -0.91
N ILE A 392 -5.28 20.66 -0.50
CA ILE A 392 -4.60 19.38 -0.66
C ILE A 392 -4.57 18.62 0.66
N ILE A 393 -4.04 19.23 1.73
CA ILE A 393 -4.08 18.74 3.10
C ILE A 393 -4.98 19.68 3.91
N ARG A 394 -6.18 19.24 4.21
CA ARG A 394 -7.15 20.01 4.99
C ARG A 394 -6.72 20.15 6.43
N THR A 395 -7.21 21.18 7.12
CA THR A 395 -7.06 21.26 8.58
C THR A 395 -7.98 20.25 9.26
N PHE A 396 -7.66 19.92 10.50
CA PHE A 396 -8.47 19.00 11.30
C PHE A 396 -9.94 19.49 11.44
N GLU A 397 -10.13 20.80 11.67
CA GLU A 397 -11.46 21.42 11.82
C GLU A 397 -12.26 21.41 10.51
N ASN A 398 -11.58 21.45 9.36
CA ASN A 398 -12.20 21.45 8.03
C ASN A 398 -11.89 20.17 7.25
N ALA A 399 -11.85 19.03 7.94
CA ALA A 399 -11.62 17.72 7.35
C ALA A 399 -12.60 17.42 6.19
N LYS A 400 -12.21 16.55 5.27
CA LYS A 400 -13.11 16.08 4.20
C LYS A 400 -14.24 15.21 4.75
N GLY A 401 -14.01 14.54 5.87
CA GLY A 401 -15.00 13.74 6.56
C GLY A 401 -14.48 13.16 7.86
N THR A 402 -15.40 12.53 8.58
CA THR A 402 -15.19 11.82 9.84
C THR A 402 -15.27 10.31 9.61
N ASP A 403 -15.05 9.48 10.66
CA ASP A 403 -15.08 8.02 10.59
C ASP A 403 -13.92 7.43 9.77
N GLY A 404 -12.80 8.17 9.67
CA GLY A 404 -11.61 7.77 8.92
C GLY A 404 -11.87 7.56 7.44
N SER A 405 -11.24 6.55 6.85
CA SER A 405 -11.30 6.29 5.41
C SER A 405 -11.75 4.89 5.03
N ILE A 406 -11.62 3.93 5.93
CA ILE A 406 -12.05 2.54 5.74
C ILE A 406 -13.00 2.10 6.83
N ALA A 407 -13.76 1.04 6.54
CA ALA A 407 -14.59 0.34 7.50
C ALA A 407 -14.36 -1.17 7.38
N ILE A 408 -14.27 -1.86 8.52
CA ILE A 408 -14.28 -3.31 8.59
C ILE A 408 -15.71 -3.76 8.82
N LEU A 409 -16.29 -4.46 7.82
CA LEU A 409 -17.64 -5.00 7.92
C LEU A 409 -17.58 -6.45 8.36
N LYS A 410 -18.57 -6.88 9.17
CA LYS A 410 -18.71 -8.25 9.65
C LYS A 410 -20.13 -8.74 9.46
N GLY A 411 -20.36 -10.03 9.54
CA GLY A 411 -21.67 -10.67 9.46
C GLY A 411 -21.56 -12.13 9.06
N ASN A 412 -22.70 -12.76 8.78
CA ASN A 412 -22.74 -14.16 8.38
C ASN A 412 -22.01 -14.44 7.05
N LEU A 413 -21.76 -13.42 6.24
CA LEU A 413 -21.00 -13.50 5.00
C LEU A 413 -19.48 -13.32 5.21
N ALA A 414 -19.10 -12.51 6.19
CA ALA A 414 -17.71 -12.20 6.52
C ALA A 414 -17.50 -12.25 8.05
N PRO A 415 -17.53 -13.42 8.69
CA PRO A 415 -17.44 -13.52 10.15
C PRO A 415 -16.09 -13.05 10.72
N GLU A 416 -14.98 -13.19 9.98
CA GLU A 416 -13.69 -12.64 10.38
C GLU A 416 -13.52 -11.18 9.97
N GLY A 417 -14.27 -10.72 8.96
CA GLY A 417 -14.29 -9.36 8.47
C GLY A 417 -14.05 -9.25 6.96
N CYS A 418 -14.27 -8.05 6.47
CA CYS A 418 -13.93 -7.58 5.13
C CYS A 418 -13.72 -6.07 5.17
N VAL A 419 -13.10 -5.49 4.16
CA VAL A 419 -12.76 -4.07 4.14
C VAL A 419 -13.45 -3.33 3.00
N ILE A 420 -13.96 -2.14 3.30
CA ILE A 420 -14.42 -1.16 2.32
C ILE A 420 -13.73 0.18 2.52
N LYS A 421 -13.26 0.81 1.42
CA LYS A 421 -12.80 2.20 1.43
C LYS A 421 -14.01 3.12 1.22
N HIS A 422 -14.68 3.49 2.29
CA HIS A 422 -15.93 4.25 2.20
C HIS A 422 -15.75 5.68 1.67
N THR A 423 -14.52 6.25 1.74
CA THR A 423 -14.22 7.56 1.13
C THR A 423 -14.23 7.55 -0.40
N ALA A 424 -14.16 6.38 -1.03
CA ALA A 424 -14.26 6.19 -2.47
C ALA A 424 -15.61 5.61 -2.91
N CYS A 425 -16.54 5.38 -1.96
CA CYS A 425 -17.86 4.79 -2.19
C CYS A 425 -18.95 5.89 -2.17
N PRO A 426 -19.90 5.90 -3.12
CA PRO A 426 -21.07 6.77 -3.07
C PRO A 426 -21.88 6.57 -1.79
N LYS A 427 -22.32 7.66 -1.15
CA LYS A 427 -23.05 7.60 0.13
C LYS A 427 -24.38 6.84 0.05
N GLU A 428 -25.04 6.89 -1.08
CA GLU A 428 -26.27 6.15 -1.38
C GLU A 428 -26.08 4.63 -1.31
N MET A 429 -24.84 4.16 -1.45
CA MET A 429 -24.47 2.73 -1.36
C MET A 429 -24.02 2.31 0.05
N PHE A 430 -24.07 3.20 1.04
CA PHE A 430 -23.67 2.88 2.41
C PHE A 430 -24.62 1.96 3.14
N GLN A 431 -25.92 2.00 2.80
CA GLN A 431 -26.98 1.17 3.40
C GLN A 431 -27.90 0.69 2.30
N VAL A 432 -27.61 -0.49 1.76
CA VAL A 432 -28.35 -1.08 0.63
C VAL A 432 -28.56 -2.57 0.82
N THR A 433 -29.60 -3.10 0.14
CA THR A 433 -29.79 -4.54 -0.05
C THR A 433 -29.78 -4.83 -1.55
N LEU A 434 -28.85 -5.66 -2.01
CA LEU A 434 -28.57 -5.95 -3.40
C LEU A 434 -28.79 -7.44 -3.70
N ARG A 435 -28.92 -7.79 -4.99
CA ARG A 435 -29.06 -9.19 -5.44
C ARG A 435 -27.69 -9.76 -5.79
N ALA A 436 -27.36 -10.90 -5.23
CA ALA A 436 -26.09 -11.57 -5.47
C ALA A 436 -25.98 -12.16 -6.89
N LYS A 437 -24.81 -11.94 -7.52
CA LYS A 437 -24.36 -12.59 -8.75
C LYS A 437 -22.94 -13.12 -8.55
N PRO A 438 -22.78 -14.41 -8.17
CA PRO A 438 -21.48 -15.00 -7.89
C PRO A 438 -20.78 -15.51 -9.17
N TYR A 439 -19.49 -15.19 -9.27
CA TYR A 439 -18.55 -15.67 -10.28
C TYR A 439 -17.32 -16.28 -9.60
N ASP A 440 -16.76 -17.34 -10.17
CA ASP A 440 -15.63 -18.06 -9.60
C ASP A 440 -14.28 -17.68 -10.22
N SER A 441 -14.24 -16.57 -10.95
CA SER A 441 -13.01 -15.89 -11.42
C SER A 441 -13.31 -14.46 -11.86
N GLU A 442 -12.27 -13.61 -11.93
CA GLU A 442 -12.39 -12.24 -12.41
C GLU A 442 -12.82 -12.21 -13.90
N GLU A 443 -12.24 -13.08 -14.74
CA GLU A 443 -12.55 -13.13 -16.17
C GLU A 443 -14.04 -13.42 -16.44
N ALA A 444 -14.62 -14.35 -15.69
CA ALA A 444 -16.04 -14.66 -15.80
C ALA A 444 -16.92 -13.47 -15.40
N CYS A 445 -16.52 -12.73 -14.36
CA CYS A 445 -17.22 -11.53 -13.93
C CYS A 445 -17.13 -10.39 -14.95
N ILE A 446 -15.94 -10.12 -15.49
CA ILE A 446 -15.71 -9.10 -16.53
C ILE A 446 -16.57 -9.43 -17.76
N ALA A 447 -16.57 -10.69 -18.21
CA ALA A 447 -17.40 -11.13 -19.35
C ALA A 447 -18.88 -10.85 -19.10
N ALA A 448 -19.40 -11.14 -17.92
CA ALA A 448 -20.79 -10.89 -17.55
C ALA A 448 -21.14 -9.39 -17.53
N VAL A 449 -20.22 -8.53 -17.04
CA VAL A 449 -20.41 -7.07 -17.07
C VAL A 449 -20.49 -6.59 -18.52
N LEU A 450 -19.56 -7.00 -19.37
CA LEU A 450 -19.47 -6.58 -20.76
C LEU A 450 -20.63 -7.08 -21.63
N HIS A 451 -21.22 -8.25 -21.29
CA HIS A 451 -22.40 -8.80 -21.97
C HIS A 451 -23.73 -8.19 -21.48
N GLY A 452 -23.69 -7.35 -20.43
CA GLY A 452 -24.91 -6.75 -19.85
C GLY A 452 -25.71 -7.68 -18.96
N ASP A 453 -25.09 -8.77 -18.45
CA ASP A 453 -25.72 -9.69 -17.50
C ASP A 453 -25.81 -9.09 -16.09
N VAL A 454 -24.92 -8.13 -15.77
CA VAL A 454 -24.92 -7.36 -14.52
C VAL A 454 -25.80 -6.12 -14.69
N ARG A 455 -26.67 -5.87 -13.73
CA ARG A 455 -27.67 -4.82 -13.76
C ARG A 455 -27.62 -3.93 -12.51
N PRO A 456 -28.14 -2.69 -12.57
CA PRO A 456 -28.37 -1.88 -11.39
C PRO A 456 -29.05 -2.66 -10.25
N GLY A 457 -28.52 -2.56 -9.03
CA GLY A 457 -29.02 -3.28 -7.86
C GLY A 457 -28.43 -4.69 -7.67
N ASP A 458 -27.44 -5.08 -8.45
CA ASP A 458 -26.71 -6.33 -8.25
C ASP A 458 -25.48 -6.15 -7.32
N ALA A 459 -25.15 -7.20 -6.57
CA ALA A 459 -23.89 -7.39 -5.88
C ALA A 459 -23.12 -8.50 -6.61
N VAL A 460 -22.09 -8.16 -7.36
CA VAL A 460 -21.24 -9.14 -8.03
C VAL A 460 -20.20 -9.68 -7.06
N PHE A 461 -20.03 -11.00 -7.05
CA PHE A 461 -19.03 -11.67 -6.24
C PHE A 461 -17.96 -12.28 -7.12
N ILE A 462 -16.69 -12.04 -6.79
CA ILE A 462 -15.55 -12.77 -7.36
C ILE A 462 -14.97 -13.62 -6.23
N ARG A 463 -14.98 -14.95 -6.42
CA ARG A 463 -14.67 -15.93 -5.39
C ARG A 463 -13.44 -16.77 -5.76
N TYR A 464 -12.81 -17.38 -4.75
CA TYR A 464 -11.60 -18.21 -4.88
C TYR A 464 -10.36 -17.41 -5.31
N GLU A 465 -10.38 -16.11 -5.05
CA GLU A 465 -9.28 -15.19 -5.30
C GLU A 465 -8.60 -14.71 -4.01
N GLY A 466 -8.86 -15.40 -2.88
CA GLY A 466 -8.15 -15.16 -1.62
C GLY A 466 -6.69 -15.64 -1.64
N PRO A 467 -5.95 -15.43 -0.53
CA PRO A 467 -4.56 -15.85 -0.41
C PRO A 467 -4.35 -17.34 -0.72
N ARG A 468 -5.20 -18.20 -0.22
CA ARG A 468 -5.14 -19.66 -0.43
C ARG A 468 -5.80 -20.11 -1.71
N GLY A 469 -6.67 -19.30 -2.30
CA GLY A 469 -7.33 -19.58 -3.57
C GLY A 469 -6.40 -19.41 -4.76
N SER A 470 -5.86 -18.20 -4.93
CA SER A 470 -5.08 -17.85 -6.12
C SER A 470 -3.85 -16.97 -5.86
N GLY A 471 -3.60 -16.55 -4.61
CA GLY A 471 -2.53 -15.63 -4.26
C GLY A 471 -3.01 -14.20 -4.00
N MET A 472 -4.33 -14.00 -3.90
CA MET A 472 -5.00 -12.73 -3.58
C MET A 472 -4.71 -11.60 -4.58
N PRO A 473 -5.02 -11.77 -5.88
CA PRO A 473 -4.86 -10.73 -6.89
C PRO A 473 -5.78 -9.52 -6.65
N GLU A 474 -5.48 -8.42 -7.35
CA GLU A 474 -6.33 -7.22 -7.37
C GLU A 474 -7.42 -7.33 -8.45
N MET A 475 -8.67 -7.11 -8.09
CA MET A 475 -9.85 -7.12 -8.99
C MET A 475 -10.03 -5.76 -9.68
N PHE A 476 -8.96 -5.22 -10.29
CA PHE A 476 -8.94 -3.87 -10.83
C PHE A 476 -9.82 -3.71 -12.07
N TYR A 477 -9.67 -4.59 -13.07
CA TYR A 477 -10.37 -4.42 -14.34
C TYR A 477 -11.87 -4.67 -14.25
N THR A 478 -12.33 -5.51 -13.33
CA THR A 478 -13.77 -5.63 -13.05
C THR A 478 -14.34 -4.31 -12.51
N GLY A 479 -13.61 -3.66 -11.59
CA GLY A 479 -13.98 -2.34 -11.09
C GLY A 479 -14.05 -1.29 -12.21
N GLU A 480 -13.06 -1.26 -13.10
CA GLU A 480 -13.04 -0.35 -14.26
C GLU A 480 -14.21 -0.63 -15.23
N ALA A 481 -14.52 -1.91 -15.50
CA ALA A 481 -15.64 -2.29 -16.36
C ALA A 481 -17.00 -1.83 -15.78
N ILE A 482 -17.20 -1.97 -14.46
CA ILE A 482 -18.39 -1.47 -13.76
C ILE A 482 -18.43 0.07 -13.80
N CYS A 483 -17.32 0.74 -13.52
CA CYS A 483 -17.23 2.20 -13.50
C CYS A 483 -17.34 2.85 -14.88
N ALA A 484 -17.15 2.10 -15.97
CA ALA A 484 -17.30 2.60 -17.33
C ALA A 484 -18.78 2.92 -17.67
N ASP A 485 -19.73 2.27 -17.01
CA ASP A 485 -21.17 2.56 -17.11
C ASP A 485 -21.64 3.32 -15.86
N PRO A 486 -22.04 4.61 -15.97
CA PRO A 486 -22.50 5.41 -14.84
C PRO A 486 -23.68 4.80 -14.07
N ALA A 487 -24.55 4.04 -14.71
CA ALA A 487 -25.67 3.37 -14.07
C ALA A 487 -25.20 2.22 -13.18
N LEU A 488 -24.19 1.46 -13.59
CA LEU A 488 -23.59 0.40 -12.80
C LEU A 488 -22.70 0.98 -11.68
N ALA A 489 -21.90 1.99 -11.98
CA ALA A 489 -20.96 2.62 -11.04
C ALA A 489 -21.61 3.12 -9.75
N SER A 490 -22.89 3.57 -9.82
CA SER A 490 -23.64 4.11 -8.70
C SER A 490 -24.57 3.10 -8.00
N SER A 491 -24.67 1.85 -8.49
CA SER A 491 -25.71 0.93 -8.05
C SER A 491 -25.30 -0.55 -7.94
N VAL A 492 -24.08 -0.89 -8.36
CA VAL A 492 -23.54 -2.26 -8.28
C VAL A 492 -22.43 -2.31 -7.25
N ALA A 493 -22.48 -3.29 -6.34
CA ALA A 493 -21.36 -3.56 -5.43
C ALA A 493 -20.48 -4.69 -5.98
N LEU A 494 -19.14 -4.54 -5.83
CA LEU A 494 -18.17 -5.58 -6.13
C LEU A 494 -17.60 -6.14 -4.83
N ILE A 495 -17.75 -7.45 -4.61
CA ILE A 495 -17.39 -8.14 -3.38
C ILE A 495 -16.46 -9.31 -3.69
N THR A 496 -15.32 -9.43 -3.00
CA THR A 496 -14.35 -10.50 -3.26
C THR A 496 -13.58 -10.92 -2.01
N ASP A 497 -13.13 -12.18 -2.00
CA ASP A 497 -12.11 -12.68 -1.08
C ASP A 497 -10.68 -12.33 -1.51
N GLY A 498 -10.52 -11.79 -2.74
CA GLY A 498 -9.32 -11.11 -3.20
C GLY A 498 -9.17 -9.69 -2.63
N ARG A 499 -8.44 -8.83 -3.32
CA ARG A 499 -8.21 -7.43 -2.93
C ARG A 499 -8.45 -6.47 -4.10
N PHE A 500 -8.31 -5.19 -3.83
CA PHE A 500 -8.48 -4.12 -4.81
C PHE A 500 -7.24 -3.28 -4.95
N SER A 501 -7.04 -2.72 -6.14
CA SER A 501 -6.07 -1.66 -6.37
C SER A 501 -6.40 -0.43 -5.52
N GLY A 502 -5.37 0.28 -5.08
CA GLY A 502 -5.56 1.58 -4.43
C GLY A 502 -6.21 2.64 -5.31
N ALA A 503 -6.33 2.39 -6.63
CA ALA A 503 -7.04 3.25 -7.59
C ALA A 503 -8.55 2.98 -7.67
N SER A 504 -9.05 1.88 -7.10
CA SER A 504 -10.46 1.47 -7.21
C SER A 504 -11.42 2.49 -6.61
N ARG A 505 -12.56 2.66 -7.28
CA ARG A 505 -13.68 3.54 -6.87
C ARG A 505 -14.98 2.73 -6.83
N GLY A 506 -15.99 3.26 -6.12
CA GLY A 506 -17.30 2.65 -6.00
C GLY A 506 -17.45 1.79 -4.74
N PRO A 507 -18.60 1.07 -4.60
CA PRO A 507 -18.88 0.19 -3.47
C PRO A 507 -18.14 -1.15 -3.63
N VAL A 508 -16.85 -1.12 -3.31
CA VAL A 508 -15.90 -2.21 -3.52
C VAL A 508 -15.49 -2.78 -2.16
N ILE A 509 -15.81 -4.05 -1.90
CA ILE A 509 -15.58 -4.76 -0.64
C ILE A 509 -14.64 -5.93 -0.89
N GLY A 510 -13.45 -5.88 -0.30
CA GLY A 510 -12.40 -6.89 -0.44
C GLY A 510 -12.05 -7.59 0.86
N HIS A 511 -11.08 -8.52 0.75
CA HIS A 511 -10.55 -9.28 1.89
C HIS A 511 -11.62 -10.07 2.65
N VAL A 512 -12.73 -10.47 1.98
CA VAL A 512 -13.81 -11.22 2.63
C VAL A 512 -13.27 -12.49 3.26
N SER A 513 -13.40 -12.58 4.58
CA SER A 513 -12.79 -13.66 5.37
C SER A 513 -13.79 -14.35 6.29
N PRO A 514 -13.72 -15.69 6.38
CA PRO A 514 -12.82 -16.62 5.66
C PRO A 514 -13.09 -16.67 4.14
N GLU A 515 -12.00 -16.89 3.35
CA GLU A 515 -12.08 -16.96 1.88
C GLU A 515 -12.80 -18.22 1.35
N ALA A 516 -13.24 -18.20 0.09
CA ALA A 516 -13.96 -19.31 -0.53
C ALA A 516 -13.15 -20.61 -0.60
N ALA A 517 -11.83 -20.52 -0.84
CA ALA A 517 -10.95 -21.68 -0.98
C ALA A 517 -10.89 -22.56 0.28
N VAL A 518 -11.09 -21.97 1.46
CA VAL A 518 -11.16 -22.69 2.74
C VAL A 518 -12.60 -22.96 3.20
N GLY A 519 -13.58 -22.75 2.31
CA GLY A 519 -15.00 -22.92 2.59
C GLY A 519 -15.62 -21.79 3.39
N GLY A 520 -15.09 -20.57 3.33
CA GLY A 520 -15.72 -19.37 3.89
C GLY A 520 -17.14 -19.15 3.37
N PRO A 521 -17.98 -18.39 4.07
CA PRO A 521 -19.39 -18.18 3.67
C PRO A 521 -19.55 -17.60 2.27
N ILE A 522 -18.57 -16.85 1.78
CA ILE A 522 -18.58 -16.32 0.41
C ILE A 522 -18.68 -17.44 -0.65
N ALA A 523 -18.13 -18.63 -0.38
CA ALA A 523 -18.28 -19.80 -1.26
C ALA A 523 -19.72 -20.32 -1.36
N LEU A 524 -20.56 -19.96 -0.39
CA LEU A 524 -21.95 -20.45 -0.26
C LEU A 524 -22.99 -19.49 -0.87
N VAL A 525 -22.56 -18.32 -1.38
CA VAL A 525 -23.43 -17.35 -2.04
C VAL A 525 -23.98 -17.96 -3.33
N GLU A 526 -25.31 -17.92 -3.50
CA GLU A 526 -26.00 -18.36 -4.71
C GLU A 526 -26.66 -17.16 -5.42
N GLU A 527 -26.89 -17.30 -6.73
CA GLU A 527 -27.54 -16.24 -7.51
C GLU A 527 -28.92 -15.91 -6.94
N GLY A 528 -29.21 -14.61 -6.79
CA GLY A 528 -30.46 -14.10 -6.25
C GLY A 528 -30.54 -14.04 -4.73
N ASP A 529 -29.46 -14.37 -3.99
CA ASP A 529 -29.41 -14.07 -2.56
C ASP A 529 -29.49 -12.55 -2.34
N LEU A 530 -30.11 -12.12 -1.25
CA LEU A 530 -30.16 -10.72 -0.85
C LEU A 530 -29.01 -10.40 0.08
N ILE A 531 -28.18 -9.45 -0.32
CA ILE A 531 -26.96 -9.04 0.37
C ILE A 531 -27.16 -7.66 0.98
N ARG A 532 -27.11 -7.59 2.29
CA ARG A 532 -27.14 -6.34 3.03
C ARG A 532 -25.74 -5.80 3.22
N ILE A 533 -25.52 -4.57 2.76
CA ILE A 533 -24.34 -3.74 3.04
C ILE A 533 -24.81 -2.62 3.96
N ASP A 534 -24.18 -2.48 5.13
CA ASP A 534 -24.44 -1.39 6.07
C ASP A 534 -23.10 -0.89 6.59
N VAL A 535 -22.54 0.14 5.94
CA VAL A 535 -21.23 0.70 6.27
C VAL A 535 -21.21 1.36 7.65
N PRO A 536 -22.18 2.23 8.02
CA PRO A 536 -22.28 2.77 9.38
C PRO A 536 -22.44 1.69 10.45
N GLY A 537 -23.29 0.68 10.18
CA GLY A 537 -23.52 -0.46 11.08
C GLY A 537 -22.42 -1.51 11.05
N ARG A 538 -21.43 -1.40 10.14
CA ARG A 538 -20.34 -2.40 9.94
C ARG A 538 -20.87 -3.79 9.64
N VAL A 539 -21.86 -3.91 8.74
CA VAL A 539 -22.51 -5.19 8.40
C VAL A 539 -22.30 -5.54 6.93
N LEU A 540 -21.90 -6.80 6.69
CA LEU A 540 -22.00 -7.49 5.41
C LEU A 540 -22.67 -8.85 5.65
N ALA A 541 -23.90 -9.03 5.16
CA ALA A 541 -24.70 -10.22 5.48
C ALA A 541 -25.62 -10.66 4.34
N ILE A 542 -25.85 -11.97 4.24
CA ILE A 542 -26.97 -12.54 3.51
C ILE A 542 -28.21 -12.38 4.40
N VAL A 543 -29.25 -11.70 3.88
CA VAL A 543 -30.50 -11.43 4.59
C VAL A 543 -31.74 -12.03 3.88
N GLY A 544 -31.53 -12.66 2.72
CA GLY A 544 -32.59 -13.31 1.98
C GLY A 544 -32.09 -14.26 0.91
N VAL A 545 -32.96 -15.04 0.33
CA VAL A 545 -32.67 -16.07 -0.67
C VAL A 545 -33.70 -16.02 -1.79
N LYS A 546 -33.27 -16.12 -3.06
CA LYS A 546 -34.13 -16.05 -4.26
C LYS A 546 -35.00 -14.78 -4.30
N GLY A 547 -34.46 -13.66 -3.83
CA GLY A 547 -35.13 -12.37 -3.81
C GLY A 547 -36.16 -12.19 -2.64
N GLU A 548 -36.24 -13.13 -1.71
CA GLU A 548 -37.12 -13.05 -0.54
C GLU A 548 -36.30 -12.90 0.76
N GLU A 549 -36.66 -11.92 1.59
CA GLU A 549 -36.07 -11.77 2.92
C GLU A 549 -36.39 -12.98 3.81
N LYS A 550 -35.47 -13.36 4.66
CA LYS A 550 -35.56 -14.47 5.60
C LYS A 550 -35.14 -14.03 6.99
N THR A 551 -35.63 -14.72 8.01
CA THR A 551 -35.16 -14.52 9.37
C THR A 551 -33.70 -14.99 9.53
N PRO A 552 -32.94 -14.47 10.51
CA PRO A 552 -31.56 -14.91 10.76
C PRO A 552 -31.46 -16.44 10.93
N GLY A 553 -32.38 -17.07 11.69
CA GLY A 553 -32.36 -18.52 11.88
C GLY A 553 -32.61 -19.33 10.61
N GLU A 554 -33.47 -18.84 9.69
CA GLU A 554 -33.65 -19.46 8.37
C GLU A 554 -32.39 -19.34 7.51
N ILE A 555 -31.72 -18.17 7.54
CA ILE A 555 -30.45 -17.97 6.81
C ILE A 555 -29.39 -18.93 7.35
N ASP A 556 -29.26 -19.06 8.69
CA ASP A 556 -28.28 -19.97 9.30
C ASP A 556 -28.52 -21.42 8.87
N ALA A 557 -29.79 -21.86 8.84
CA ALA A 557 -30.16 -23.21 8.37
C ALA A 557 -29.83 -23.42 6.88
N ILE A 558 -30.07 -22.41 6.02
CA ILE A 558 -29.77 -22.45 4.59
C ILE A 558 -28.25 -22.51 4.39
N LEU A 559 -27.48 -21.68 5.07
CA LEU A 559 -26.01 -21.68 4.98
C LEU A 559 -25.43 -23.01 5.48
N ALA A 560 -25.96 -23.58 6.56
CA ALA A 560 -25.55 -24.90 7.03
C ALA A 560 -25.83 -25.99 5.97
N ALA A 561 -26.99 -25.96 5.31
CA ALA A 561 -27.33 -26.91 4.25
C ALA A 561 -26.43 -26.74 2.99
N ARG A 562 -26.08 -25.49 2.63
CA ARG A 562 -25.15 -25.21 1.53
C ARG A 562 -23.75 -25.67 1.88
N ARG A 563 -23.29 -25.43 3.14
CA ARG A 563 -22.01 -25.88 3.66
C ARG A 563 -21.87 -27.40 3.60
N ALA A 564 -22.92 -28.13 3.93
CA ALA A 564 -22.92 -29.60 3.87
C ALA A 564 -22.72 -30.16 2.45
N ARG A 565 -23.03 -29.38 1.43
CA ARG A 565 -22.86 -29.75 0.00
C ARG A 565 -21.59 -29.20 -0.63
N TRP A 566 -20.96 -28.20 0.02
CA TRP A 566 -19.75 -27.57 -0.50
C TRP A 566 -18.59 -28.57 -0.51
N GLN A 567 -17.79 -28.50 -1.56
CA GLN A 567 -16.56 -29.30 -1.71
C GLN A 567 -15.41 -28.37 -2.06
N ALA A 568 -14.28 -28.60 -1.43
CA ALA A 568 -13.07 -27.86 -1.74
C ALA A 568 -12.65 -28.05 -3.20
N LYS A 569 -12.34 -26.98 -3.89
CA LYS A 569 -11.74 -27.06 -5.23
C LYS A 569 -10.32 -27.59 -5.13
N PRO A 570 -9.83 -28.32 -6.15
CA PRO A 570 -8.43 -28.72 -6.18
C PRO A 570 -7.51 -27.50 -6.21
N PRO A 571 -6.32 -27.57 -5.58
CA PRO A 571 -5.37 -26.46 -5.57
C PRO A 571 -5.04 -25.98 -6.99
N LYS A 572 -5.11 -24.66 -7.20
CA LYS A 572 -4.80 -24.01 -8.50
C LYS A 572 -3.33 -24.25 -8.89
N TYR A 573 -2.41 -24.23 -7.93
CA TYR A 573 -0.97 -24.38 -8.16
C TYR A 573 -0.41 -25.67 -7.59
N LYS A 574 0.39 -26.39 -8.41
CA LYS A 574 0.98 -27.70 -8.05
C LYS A 574 2.46 -27.63 -7.70
N LYS A 575 3.14 -26.50 -7.95
CA LYS A 575 4.58 -26.30 -7.71
C LYS A 575 4.93 -24.81 -7.63
N GLY A 576 6.15 -24.52 -7.18
CA GLY A 576 6.74 -23.17 -7.20
C GLY A 576 6.28 -22.27 -6.06
N LEU A 577 6.53 -20.96 -6.22
CA LEU A 577 6.29 -19.95 -5.19
C LEU A 577 4.81 -19.85 -4.84
N LEU A 578 3.92 -19.79 -5.83
CA LEU A 578 2.47 -19.70 -5.59
C LEU A 578 1.91 -20.92 -4.85
N LYS A 579 2.44 -22.16 -5.12
CA LYS A 579 2.04 -23.32 -4.33
C LYS A 579 2.38 -23.13 -2.86
N ARG A 580 3.62 -22.76 -2.53
CA ARG A 580 4.04 -22.52 -1.14
C ARG A 580 3.18 -21.45 -0.49
N TYR A 581 2.99 -20.33 -1.18
CA TYR A 581 2.19 -19.22 -0.66
C TYR A 581 0.75 -19.65 -0.38
N THR A 582 0.05 -20.25 -1.35
CA THR A 582 -1.36 -20.64 -1.18
C THR A 582 -1.58 -21.76 -0.17
N GLU A 583 -0.57 -22.58 0.11
CA GLU A 583 -0.63 -23.63 1.15
C GLU A 583 -0.46 -23.06 2.56
N HIS A 584 0.31 -21.98 2.73
CA HIS A 584 0.74 -21.45 4.02
C HIS A 584 0.21 -20.06 4.38
N ALA A 585 -0.43 -19.38 3.44
CA ALA A 585 -0.93 -18.03 3.69
C ALA A 585 -2.01 -18.00 4.78
N VAL A 586 -1.89 -17.05 5.72
CA VAL A 586 -2.91 -16.77 6.73
C VAL A 586 -4.04 -15.91 6.18
N SER A 587 -5.11 -15.75 6.95
CA SER A 587 -6.24 -14.86 6.61
C SER A 587 -5.77 -13.43 6.28
N PRO A 588 -6.38 -12.75 5.28
CA PRO A 588 -6.11 -11.34 4.99
C PRO A 588 -6.30 -10.42 6.20
N MET A 589 -7.24 -10.76 7.10
CA MET A 589 -7.50 -10.01 8.34
C MET A 589 -6.33 -10.08 9.34
N LYS A 590 -5.39 -11.00 9.12
CA LYS A 590 -4.15 -11.16 9.90
C LYS A 590 -2.90 -10.72 9.14
N GLY A 591 -3.01 -10.38 7.84
CA GLY A 591 -1.88 -9.89 7.04
C GLY A 591 -1.53 -10.70 5.80
N ALA A 592 -2.19 -11.84 5.53
CA ALA A 592 -1.93 -12.72 4.39
C ALA A 592 -0.43 -13.05 4.18
N TYR A 593 0.34 -13.19 5.27
CA TYR A 593 1.74 -13.65 5.24
C TYR A 593 1.80 -15.19 5.24
N MET A 594 2.96 -15.76 4.97
CA MET A 594 3.22 -17.21 5.07
C MET A 594 3.64 -17.59 6.49
N GLU A 595 2.96 -18.60 7.07
CA GLU A 595 3.42 -19.33 8.28
C GLU A 595 4.25 -20.55 7.92
#